data_04a15730d2f81394fec4264675d19c0c
#
_entry.id   04a15730d2f81394fec4264675d19c0c
#
_cell.length_a   1.000
_cell.length_b   1.000
_cell.length_c   1.000
_cell.angle_alpha   90.00
_cell.angle_beta   90.00
_cell.angle_gamma   90.00
#
_symmetry.space_group_name_H-M   'P 1'
#
loop_
_entity.id
_entity.type
_entity.pdbx_description
1 polymer ?
#
loop_
_entity_poly.entity_id
_entity_poly.type
_entity_poly.pdbx_seq_one_letter_code
_entity_poly.pdbx_strand_id
1 'polypeptide(L)'
;WQVTPLLYLLGLGLMVLPLFFYSPTLVASTGAKNWVTINGITLFQPSEFMKISYIVMMARIIVSFQQKYPVRDIQKDFLLIGYLALCTLPIFILLGFQQDLGTALVFLAIFGGMVLLSGVSWKILLPAILLGLALIAGFLLLFLSPGGTTILHNLGMDTYQINRITAWLDPFKYAQSTTYQQAQSLIAIGSGGLTGLGFNMSNLLIPVRESDMIFTVIGENFGFVGGLVVIALYFLLIFRMLRATLLSNNRFYTYISTGYIMMLLFHIFENIGAATGILPLTGIPLPFISQGGSSIIANLIGVGLVLSMSYQHHLSEDKRLSRSRSYKKITIKRVEGR
;
A
#
# COMPACT_ATOMS: atom_id res chain seq x y z
N TRP A 1 15.19 10.26 13.00
CA TRP A 1 15.21 9.23 14.03
C TRP A 1 14.42 9.64 15.29
N GLN A 2 14.76 10.73 15.94
CA GLN A 2 14.09 11.16 17.20
C GLN A 2 12.62 11.58 17.01
N VAL A 3 12.28 12.15 15.89
CA VAL A 3 10.94 12.64 15.55
C VAL A 3 9.96 11.52 15.15
N THR A 4 10.47 10.32 14.83
CA THR A 4 9.64 9.20 14.33
C THR A 4 8.47 8.83 15.24
N PRO A 5 8.61 8.68 16.59
CA PRO A 5 7.47 8.36 17.45
C PRO A 5 6.43 9.47 17.48
N LEU A 6 6.87 10.73 17.42
CA LEU A 6 5.96 11.87 17.38
C LEU A 6 5.12 11.87 16.10
N LEU A 7 5.74 11.62 14.95
CA LEU A 7 5.03 11.50 13.67
C LEU A 7 4.01 10.34 13.68
N TYR A 8 4.38 9.21 14.28
CA TYR A 8 3.50 8.07 14.43
C TYR A 8 2.30 8.39 15.33
N LEU A 9 2.52 9.02 16.48
CA LEU A 9 1.46 9.43 17.40
C LEU A 9 0.55 10.50 16.79
N LEU A 10 1.10 11.46 16.05
CA LEU A 10 0.33 12.44 15.28
C LEU A 10 -0.54 11.75 14.23
N GLY A 11 0.02 10.77 13.50
CA GLY A 11 -0.73 9.98 12.54
C GLY A 11 -1.90 9.23 13.17
N LEU A 12 -1.69 8.59 14.33
CA LEU A 12 -2.77 7.94 15.09
C LEU A 12 -3.83 8.95 15.53
N GLY A 13 -3.42 10.12 16.05
CA GLY A 13 -4.35 11.18 16.42
C GLY A 13 -5.20 11.67 15.25
N LEU A 14 -4.59 11.83 14.07
CA LEU A 14 -5.32 12.18 12.85
C LEU A 14 -6.32 11.10 12.43
N MET A 15 -5.97 9.82 12.59
CA MET A 15 -6.88 8.71 12.26
C MET A 15 -8.13 8.64 13.15
N VAL A 16 -8.14 9.31 14.31
CA VAL A 16 -9.34 9.42 15.16
C VAL A 16 -10.35 10.43 14.60
N LEU A 17 -9.90 11.45 13.86
CA LEU A 17 -10.76 12.53 13.38
C LEU A 17 -11.95 12.07 12.53
N PRO A 18 -11.84 11.10 11.58
CA PRO A 18 -12.98 10.66 10.78
C PRO A 18 -14.08 10.00 11.59
N LEU A 19 -13.82 9.53 12.81
CA LEU A 19 -14.85 8.96 13.68
C LEU A 19 -15.85 10.03 14.17
N PHE A 20 -15.41 11.29 14.25
CA PHE A 20 -16.21 12.43 14.69
C PHE A 20 -16.61 13.36 13.54
N PHE A 21 -15.76 13.50 12.53
CA PHE A 21 -15.92 14.42 11.40
C PHE A 21 -16.03 13.66 10.09
N TYR A 22 -17.18 13.04 9.82
CA TYR A 22 -17.43 12.29 8.59
C TYR A 22 -18.68 12.78 7.87
N SER A 23 -18.83 12.42 6.60
CA SER A 23 -20.04 12.68 5.81
C SER A 23 -20.92 11.43 5.80
N PRO A 24 -22.17 11.51 6.30
CA PRO A 24 -23.12 10.39 6.22
C PRO A 24 -23.39 9.93 4.79
N THR A 25 -23.39 10.85 3.82
CA THR A 25 -23.61 10.55 2.39
C THR A 25 -22.45 9.75 1.80
N LEU A 26 -21.21 10.09 2.15
CA LEU A 26 -20.03 9.31 1.74
C LEU A 26 -20.02 7.93 2.39
N VAL A 27 -20.36 7.84 3.67
CA VAL A 27 -20.43 6.55 4.37
C VAL A 27 -21.49 5.65 3.75
N ALA A 28 -22.65 6.19 3.37
CA ALA A 28 -23.71 5.43 2.69
C ALA A 28 -23.25 4.88 1.33
N SER A 29 -22.35 5.58 0.62
CA SER A 29 -21.85 5.14 -0.69
C SER A 29 -20.60 4.26 -0.62
N THR A 30 -19.70 4.50 0.36
CA THR A 30 -18.40 3.81 0.47
C THR A 30 -18.38 2.69 1.52
N GLY A 31 -19.31 2.72 2.49
CA GLY A 31 -19.34 1.82 3.63
C GLY A 31 -18.28 2.12 4.70
N ALA A 32 -17.46 3.17 4.56
CA ALA A 32 -16.36 3.45 5.47
C ALA A 32 -16.33 4.91 5.95
N LYS A 33 -15.95 5.11 7.24
CA LYS A 33 -15.77 6.42 7.90
C LYS A 33 -14.28 6.80 7.87
N ASN A 34 -13.71 6.99 6.70
CA ASN A 34 -12.26 7.16 6.53
C ASN A 34 -11.83 8.55 6.03
N TRP A 35 -12.79 9.42 5.70
CA TRP A 35 -12.57 10.78 5.23
C TRP A 35 -12.95 11.81 6.29
N VAL A 36 -12.07 12.78 6.54
CA VAL A 36 -12.40 13.96 7.35
C VAL A 36 -13.23 14.92 6.50
N THR A 37 -14.46 15.19 6.94
CA THR A 37 -15.40 16.08 6.26
C THR A 37 -15.90 17.13 7.25
N ILE A 38 -15.78 18.42 6.91
CA ILE A 38 -16.23 19.54 7.73
C ILE A 38 -17.16 20.41 6.87
N ASN A 39 -18.35 20.71 7.37
CA ASN A 39 -19.36 21.49 6.67
C ASN A 39 -19.69 21.00 5.24
N GLY A 40 -19.67 19.66 5.04
CA GLY A 40 -19.96 19.07 3.73
C GLY A 40 -18.74 19.03 2.77
N ILE A 41 -17.61 19.63 3.14
CA ILE A 41 -16.38 19.63 2.34
C ILE A 41 -15.47 18.51 2.83
N THR A 42 -15.14 17.56 1.95
CA THR A 42 -14.18 16.48 2.22
C THR A 42 -12.77 17.02 2.08
N LEU A 43 -11.98 16.99 3.16
CA LEU A 43 -10.66 17.60 3.24
C LEU A 43 -9.55 16.63 2.86
N PHE A 44 -9.40 15.54 3.65
CA PHE A 44 -8.33 14.57 3.45
C PHE A 44 -8.64 13.23 4.12
N GLN A 45 -7.90 12.20 3.73
CA GLN A 45 -7.93 10.87 4.35
C GLN A 45 -6.70 10.69 5.24
N PRO A 46 -6.85 10.63 6.57
CA PRO A 46 -5.72 10.55 7.50
C PRO A 46 -4.85 9.31 7.35
N SER A 47 -5.44 8.19 6.96
CA SER A 47 -4.71 6.93 6.75
C SER A 47 -3.63 7.04 5.68
N GLU A 48 -3.76 7.95 4.70
CA GLU A 48 -2.74 8.18 3.68
C GLU A 48 -1.42 8.67 4.30
N PHE A 49 -1.50 9.63 5.23
CA PHE A 49 -0.33 10.13 5.97
C PHE A 49 0.16 9.10 7.00
N MET A 50 -0.79 8.37 7.62
CA MET A 50 -0.46 7.34 8.60
C MET A 50 0.39 6.23 7.99
N LYS A 51 0.15 5.82 6.75
CA LYS A 51 0.96 4.80 6.04
C LYS A 51 2.44 5.17 6.03
N ILE A 52 2.77 6.42 5.71
CA ILE A 52 4.17 6.88 5.66
C ILE A 52 4.80 6.91 7.07
N SER A 53 4.12 7.48 8.06
CA SER A 53 4.63 7.52 9.43
C SER A 53 4.79 6.12 10.04
N TYR A 54 3.89 5.21 9.72
CA TYR A 54 3.95 3.80 10.11
C TYR A 54 5.17 3.09 9.50
N ILE A 55 5.41 3.25 8.20
CA ILE A 55 6.60 2.68 7.53
C ILE A 55 7.88 3.14 8.23
N VAL A 56 8.00 4.43 8.52
CA VAL A 56 9.20 5.00 9.19
C VAL A 56 9.33 4.47 10.62
N MET A 57 8.21 4.31 11.34
CA MET A 57 8.21 3.76 12.71
C MET A 57 8.60 2.29 12.72
N MET A 58 8.05 1.48 11.82
CA MET A 58 8.42 0.07 11.65
C MET A 58 9.90 -0.10 11.33
N ALA A 59 10.43 0.69 10.39
CA ALA A 59 11.86 0.69 10.05
C ALA A 59 12.73 1.00 11.27
N ARG A 60 12.33 1.98 12.10
CA ARG A 60 13.02 2.32 13.34
C ARG A 60 13.02 1.15 14.33
N ILE A 61 11.86 0.51 14.55
CA ILE A 61 11.73 -0.63 15.46
C ILE A 61 12.66 -1.76 15.00
N ILE A 62 12.63 -2.13 13.72
CA ILE A 62 13.46 -3.21 13.18
C ILE A 62 14.95 -2.91 13.37
N VAL A 63 15.41 -1.72 13.00
CA VAL A 63 16.83 -1.34 13.11
C VAL A 63 17.27 -1.28 14.56
N SER A 64 16.48 -0.67 15.46
CA SER A 64 16.78 -0.62 16.89
C SER A 64 16.86 -2.02 17.50
N PHE A 65 15.96 -2.91 17.10
CA PHE A 65 15.94 -4.29 17.56
C PHE A 65 17.17 -5.06 17.09
N GLN A 66 17.56 -4.91 15.81
CA GLN A 66 18.76 -5.55 15.24
C GLN A 66 20.05 -5.06 15.90
N GLN A 67 20.12 -3.78 16.28
CA GLN A 67 21.25 -3.21 17.02
C GLN A 67 21.35 -3.77 18.44
N LYS A 68 20.19 -3.93 19.11
CA LYS A 68 20.13 -4.46 20.47
C LYS A 68 20.41 -5.97 20.53
N TYR A 69 19.97 -6.72 19.51
CA TYR A 69 20.09 -8.18 19.46
C TYR A 69 20.80 -8.61 18.15
N PRO A 70 22.13 -8.50 18.09
CA PRO A 70 22.89 -8.86 16.87
C PRO A 70 22.85 -10.36 16.56
N VAL A 71 22.81 -11.21 17.61
CA VAL A 71 22.63 -12.66 17.47
C VAL A 71 21.14 -12.98 17.61
N ARG A 72 20.57 -13.58 16.57
CA ARG A 72 19.14 -13.91 16.50
C ARG A 72 18.87 -15.36 16.83
N ASP A 73 17.79 -15.54 17.57
CA ASP A 73 17.19 -16.84 17.90
C ASP A 73 15.69 -16.75 17.64
N ILE A 74 15.01 -17.88 17.52
CA ILE A 74 13.57 -17.97 17.26
C ILE A 74 12.77 -17.15 18.30
N GLN A 75 13.16 -17.19 19.57
CA GLN A 75 12.50 -16.41 20.63
C GLN A 75 12.60 -14.89 20.37
N LYS A 76 13.75 -14.42 19.89
CA LYS A 76 13.96 -13.00 19.54
C LYS A 76 13.20 -12.61 18.29
N ASP A 77 13.03 -13.53 17.35
CA ASP A 77 12.19 -13.30 16.17
C ASP A 77 10.72 -13.13 16.54
N PHE A 78 10.19 -13.95 17.45
CA PHE A 78 8.84 -13.74 18.01
C PHE A 78 8.72 -12.43 18.76
N LEU A 79 9.75 -12.03 19.52
CA LEU A 79 9.76 -10.76 20.22
C LEU A 79 9.74 -9.57 19.25
N LEU A 80 10.51 -9.65 18.13
CA LEU A 80 10.46 -8.61 17.08
C LEU A 80 9.07 -8.51 16.48
N ILE A 81 8.47 -9.65 16.08
CA ILE A 81 7.11 -9.67 15.54
C ILE A 81 6.12 -9.07 16.55
N GLY A 82 6.28 -9.38 17.85
CA GLY A 82 5.46 -8.81 18.92
C GLY A 82 5.56 -7.27 18.99
N TYR A 83 6.76 -6.69 18.90
CA TYR A 83 6.93 -5.23 18.86
C TYR A 83 6.30 -4.60 17.61
N LEU A 84 6.46 -5.25 16.44
CA LEU A 84 5.86 -4.78 15.20
C LEU A 84 4.33 -4.89 15.24
N ALA A 85 3.80 -6.00 15.77
CA ALA A 85 2.37 -6.18 15.96
C ALA A 85 1.77 -5.17 16.95
N LEU A 86 2.47 -4.88 18.06
CA LEU A 86 2.04 -3.86 19.01
C LEU A 86 1.98 -2.46 18.38
N CYS A 87 2.92 -2.14 17.50
CA CYS A 87 2.89 -0.91 16.72
C CYS A 87 1.74 -0.89 15.69
N THR A 88 1.33 -2.04 15.18
CA THR A 88 0.28 -2.17 14.15
C THR A 88 -1.12 -2.20 14.76
N LEU A 89 -1.28 -2.77 15.94
CA LEU A 89 -2.56 -3.00 16.60
C LEU A 89 -3.45 -1.75 16.75
N PRO A 90 -2.94 -0.58 17.21
CA PRO A 90 -3.77 0.62 17.32
C PRO A 90 -4.36 1.07 15.98
N ILE A 91 -3.61 0.90 14.89
CA ILE A 91 -4.06 1.24 13.53
C ILE A 91 -5.23 0.34 13.13
N PHE A 92 -5.10 -0.99 13.35
CA PHE A 92 -6.15 -1.94 13.02
C PHE A 92 -7.42 -1.73 13.84
N ILE A 93 -7.28 -1.37 15.12
CA ILE A 93 -8.44 -1.01 15.97
C ILE A 93 -9.17 0.20 15.39
N LEU A 94 -8.45 1.27 15.02
CA LEU A 94 -9.05 2.47 14.43
C LEU A 94 -9.69 2.17 13.07
N LEU A 95 -9.04 1.39 12.21
CA LEU A 95 -9.59 0.98 10.91
C LEU A 95 -10.83 0.09 11.07
N GLY A 96 -10.90 -0.75 12.11
CA GLY A 96 -12.09 -1.51 12.48
C GLY A 96 -13.28 -0.59 12.81
N PHE A 97 -13.08 0.46 13.63
CA PHE A 97 -14.11 1.45 13.90
C PHE A 97 -14.48 2.29 12.67
N GLN A 98 -13.55 2.51 11.75
CA GLN A 98 -13.79 3.20 10.48
C GLN A 98 -14.46 2.31 9.42
N GLN A 99 -14.51 0.99 9.63
CA GLN A 99 -14.98 -0.01 8.67
C GLN A 99 -14.18 0.02 7.34
N ASP A 100 -12.90 0.41 7.39
CA ASP A 100 -12.02 0.54 6.22
C ASP A 100 -11.14 -0.70 6.04
N LEU A 101 -11.73 -1.77 5.50
CA LEU A 101 -11.02 -3.02 5.21
C LEU A 101 -9.93 -2.84 4.16
N GLY A 102 -10.19 -2.03 3.11
CA GLY A 102 -9.23 -1.79 2.04
C GLY A 102 -7.91 -1.24 2.56
N THR A 103 -7.99 -0.17 3.34
CA THR A 103 -6.80 0.41 3.98
C THR A 103 -6.12 -0.55 4.96
N ALA A 104 -6.89 -1.38 5.70
CA ALA A 104 -6.32 -2.38 6.59
C ALA A 104 -5.46 -3.41 5.85
N LEU A 105 -5.87 -3.84 4.65
CA LEU A 105 -5.08 -4.74 3.80
C LEU A 105 -3.77 -4.09 3.33
N VAL A 106 -3.75 -2.77 3.07
CA VAL A 106 -2.51 -2.04 2.75
C VAL A 106 -1.54 -2.08 3.92
N PHE A 107 -2.02 -1.80 5.15
CA PHE A 107 -1.17 -1.89 6.35
C PHE A 107 -0.66 -3.32 6.58
N LEU A 108 -1.49 -4.34 6.31
CA LEU A 108 -1.08 -5.74 6.37
C LEU A 108 0.01 -6.07 5.35
N ALA A 109 -0.09 -5.57 4.12
CA ALA A 109 0.93 -5.74 3.09
C ALA A 109 2.26 -5.08 3.47
N ILE A 110 2.21 -3.85 4.03
CA ILE A 110 3.41 -3.17 4.56
C ILE A 110 4.02 -3.99 5.71
N PHE A 111 3.20 -4.44 6.67
CA PHE A 111 3.63 -5.28 7.80
C PHE A 111 4.31 -6.54 7.32
N GLY A 112 3.63 -7.32 6.46
CA GLY A 112 4.13 -8.59 5.93
C GLY A 112 5.44 -8.42 5.16
N GLY A 113 5.54 -7.43 4.28
CA GLY A 113 6.75 -7.14 3.53
C GLY A 113 7.94 -6.73 4.41
N MET A 114 7.69 -5.88 5.41
CA MET A 114 8.74 -5.46 6.34
C MET A 114 9.18 -6.60 7.28
N VAL A 115 8.26 -7.44 7.74
CA VAL A 115 8.59 -8.65 8.53
C VAL A 115 9.38 -9.64 7.69
N LEU A 116 8.98 -9.89 6.43
CA LEU A 116 9.68 -10.79 5.51
C LEU A 116 11.15 -10.39 5.32
N LEU A 117 11.42 -9.09 5.11
CA LEU A 117 12.77 -8.58 4.88
C LEU A 117 13.53 -8.25 6.18
N SER A 118 12.86 -8.28 7.35
CA SER A 118 13.52 -8.03 8.63
C SER A 118 14.50 -9.14 9.05
N GLY A 119 14.54 -10.25 8.31
CA GLY A 119 15.40 -11.40 8.58
C GLY A 119 14.83 -12.36 9.63
N VAL A 120 13.52 -12.35 9.84
CA VAL A 120 12.82 -13.36 10.66
C VAL A 120 12.98 -14.73 10.05
N SER A 121 13.15 -15.75 10.90
CA SER A 121 13.35 -17.13 10.48
C SER A 121 12.19 -17.68 9.65
N TRP A 122 12.51 -18.37 8.55
CA TRP A 122 11.52 -19.05 7.72
C TRP A 122 10.72 -20.11 8.49
N LYS A 123 11.23 -20.60 9.63
CA LYS A 123 10.48 -21.51 10.53
C LYS A 123 9.24 -20.85 11.13
N ILE A 124 9.19 -19.52 11.20
CA ILE A 124 8.03 -18.73 11.65
C ILE A 124 7.22 -18.24 10.44
N LEU A 125 7.91 -17.72 9.43
CA LEU A 125 7.26 -17.11 8.26
C LEU A 125 6.45 -18.12 7.46
N LEU A 126 7.01 -19.31 7.18
CA LEU A 126 6.32 -20.31 6.36
C LEU A 126 5.02 -20.80 7.00
N PRO A 127 4.99 -21.21 8.28
CA PRO A 127 3.73 -21.56 8.95
C PRO A 127 2.72 -20.40 9.00
N ALA A 128 3.18 -19.16 9.20
CA ALA A 128 2.30 -17.98 9.21
C ALA A 128 1.67 -17.73 7.83
N ILE A 129 2.44 -17.85 6.75
CA ILE A 129 1.94 -17.74 5.37
C ILE A 129 0.94 -18.85 5.07
N LEU A 130 1.27 -20.10 5.41
CA LEU A 130 0.38 -21.25 5.19
C LEU A 130 -0.92 -21.11 5.97
N LEU A 131 -0.87 -20.64 7.21
CA LEU A 131 -2.05 -20.33 8.01
C LEU A 131 -2.89 -19.24 7.36
N GLY A 132 -2.27 -18.15 6.89
CA GLY A 132 -2.98 -17.09 6.17
C GLY A 132 -3.69 -17.60 4.92
N LEU A 133 -3.01 -18.41 4.11
CA LEU A 133 -3.61 -19.03 2.92
C LEU A 133 -4.76 -19.99 3.29
N ALA A 134 -4.60 -20.77 4.35
CA ALA A 134 -5.65 -21.68 4.84
C ALA A 134 -6.89 -20.90 5.34
N LEU A 135 -6.68 -19.78 6.02
CA LEU A 135 -7.78 -18.89 6.46
C LEU A 135 -8.52 -18.26 5.27
N ILE A 136 -7.81 -17.80 4.25
CA ILE A 136 -8.42 -17.27 3.02
C ILE A 136 -9.21 -18.38 2.30
N ALA A 137 -8.63 -19.55 2.14
CA ALA A 137 -9.30 -20.68 1.51
C ALA A 137 -10.55 -21.10 2.33
N GLY A 138 -10.44 -21.22 3.66
CA GLY A 138 -11.56 -21.52 4.54
C GLY A 138 -12.68 -20.48 4.48
N PHE A 139 -12.32 -19.20 4.43
CA PHE A 139 -13.28 -18.12 4.25
C PHE A 139 -14.03 -18.23 2.90
N LEU A 140 -13.33 -18.47 1.80
CA LEU A 140 -13.95 -18.65 0.48
C LEU A 140 -14.84 -19.89 0.43
N LEU A 141 -14.41 -21.00 1.01
CA LEU A 141 -15.22 -22.22 1.11
C LEU A 141 -16.50 -21.99 1.93
N LEU A 142 -16.38 -21.26 3.06
CA LEU A 142 -17.55 -20.88 3.87
C LEU A 142 -18.47 -19.96 3.08
N PHE A 143 -17.93 -18.94 2.40
CA PHE A 143 -18.71 -17.98 1.61
C PHE A 143 -19.52 -18.67 0.51
N LEU A 144 -18.93 -19.66 -0.17
CA LEU A 144 -19.56 -20.42 -1.26
C LEU A 144 -20.52 -21.51 -0.77
N SER A 145 -20.52 -21.84 0.55
CA SER A 145 -21.39 -22.88 1.10
C SER A 145 -22.85 -22.41 1.19
N PRO A 146 -23.83 -23.33 1.11
CA PRO A 146 -25.23 -22.97 1.33
C PRO A 146 -25.43 -22.34 2.73
N GLY A 147 -25.94 -21.11 2.77
CA GLY A 147 -26.10 -20.34 4.02
C GLY A 147 -24.84 -19.68 4.58
N GLY A 148 -23.68 -19.82 3.92
CA GLY A 148 -22.42 -19.25 4.39
C GLY A 148 -22.44 -17.72 4.52
N THR A 149 -23.11 -17.02 3.60
CA THR A 149 -23.30 -15.55 3.67
C THR A 149 -24.11 -15.14 4.89
N THR A 150 -25.11 -15.92 5.30
CA THR A 150 -25.89 -15.68 6.52
C THR A 150 -25.04 -15.87 7.77
N ILE A 151 -24.20 -16.90 7.79
CA ILE A 151 -23.25 -17.16 8.90
C ILE A 151 -22.27 -15.97 9.01
N LEU A 152 -21.70 -15.52 7.91
CA LEU A 152 -20.75 -14.40 7.89
C LEU A 152 -21.40 -13.10 8.34
N HIS A 153 -22.66 -12.86 7.93
CA HIS A 153 -23.44 -11.72 8.39
C HIS A 153 -23.67 -11.77 9.92
N ASN A 154 -24.02 -12.94 10.45
CA ASN A 154 -24.20 -13.14 11.90
C ASN A 154 -22.88 -12.99 12.69
N LEU A 155 -21.74 -13.23 12.05
CA LEU A 155 -20.41 -13.00 12.62
C LEU A 155 -19.97 -11.52 12.55
N GLY A 156 -20.83 -10.61 12.03
CA GLY A 156 -20.61 -9.17 12.00
C GLY A 156 -20.09 -8.64 10.67
N MET A 157 -20.12 -9.43 9.59
CA MET A 157 -19.76 -8.96 8.27
C MET A 157 -20.91 -8.13 7.66
N ASP A 158 -20.61 -6.90 7.25
CA ASP A 158 -21.61 -6.01 6.67
C ASP A 158 -22.11 -6.49 5.29
N THR A 159 -23.38 -6.21 5.00
CA THR A 159 -23.98 -6.51 3.69
C THR A 159 -23.18 -5.90 2.53
N TYR A 160 -22.60 -4.72 2.73
CA TYR A 160 -21.75 -4.07 1.74
C TYR A 160 -20.49 -4.89 1.40
N GLN A 161 -19.85 -5.49 2.40
CA GLN A 161 -18.66 -6.36 2.21
C GLN A 161 -19.05 -7.67 1.51
N ILE A 162 -20.18 -8.27 1.89
CA ILE A 162 -20.72 -9.47 1.24
C ILE A 162 -21.00 -9.19 -0.24
N ASN A 163 -21.60 -8.04 -0.55
CA ASN A 163 -21.92 -7.65 -1.91
C ASN A 163 -20.66 -7.47 -2.78
N ARG A 164 -19.57 -6.94 -2.24
CA ARG A 164 -18.29 -6.81 -2.96
C ARG A 164 -17.70 -8.17 -3.35
N ILE A 165 -17.75 -9.15 -2.46
CA ILE A 165 -17.27 -10.51 -2.75
C ILE A 165 -18.20 -11.20 -3.74
N THR A 166 -19.51 -11.03 -3.60
CA THR A 166 -20.50 -11.54 -4.57
C THR A 166 -20.28 -10.94 -5.97
N ALA A 167 -20.03 -9.62 -6.04
CA ALA A 167 -19.74 -8.92 -7.28
C ALA A 167 -18.46 -9.43 -7.95
N TRP A 168 -17.45 -9.78 -7.16
CA TRP A 168 -16.20 -10.35 -7.65
C TRP A 168 -16.38 -11.76 -8.21
N LEU A 169 -17.14 -12.62 -7.51
CA LEU A 169 -17.34 -14.01 -7.93
C LEU A 169 -18.28 -14.16 -9.12
N ASP A 170 -19.32 -13.32 -9.20
CA ASP A 170 -20.31 -13.34 -10.27
C ASP A 170 -20.74 -11.90 -10.64
N PRO A 171 -19.90 -11.16 -11.40
CA PRO A 171 -20.12 -9.75 -11.68
C PRO A 171 -21.35 -9.48 -12.54
N PHE A 172 -21.83 -10.46 -13.30
CA PHE A 172 -22.95 -10.28 -14.24
C PHE A 172 -24.32 -10.68 -13.65
N LYS A 173 -24.35 -11.42 -12.55
CA LYS A 173 -25.61 -11.91 -11.96
C LYS A 173 -26.57 -10.79 -11.52
N TYR A 174 -26.03 -9.69 -11.00
CA TYR A 174 -26.79 -8.52 -10.56
C TYR A 174 -26.24 -7.23 -11.18
N ALA A 175 -25.91 -7.28 -12.47
CA ALA A 175 -25.19 -6.24 -13.21
C ALA A 175 -25.90 -4.86 -13.22
N GLN A 176 -27.19 -4.80 -12.87
CA GLN A 176 -27.97 -3.55 -12.78
C GLN A 176 -28.10 -3.01 -11.35
N SER A 177 -27.50 -3.67 -10.36
CA SER A 177 -27.61 -3.30 -8.94
C SER A 177 -26.27 -3.40 -8.21
N THR A 178 -26.12 -4.40 -7.33
CA THR A 178 -24.97 -4.54 -6.42
C THR A 178 -23.64 -4.81 -7.13
N THR A 179 -23.67 -5.40 -8.33
CA THR A 179 -22.47 -5.75 -9.11
C THR A 179 -22.21 -4.80 -10.30
N TYR A 180 -23.04 -3.73 -10.41
CA TYR A 180 -23.00 -2.79 -11.55
C TYR A 180 -21.60 -2.25 -11.84
N GLN A 181 -20.89 -1.77 -10.82
CA GLN A 181 -19.57 -1.15 -10.99
C GLN A 181 -18.53 -2.15 -11.55
N GLN A 182 -18.52 -3.38 -11.03
CA GLN A 182 -17.60 -4.43 -11.48
C GLN A 182 -17.93 -4.90 -12.91
N ALA A 183 -19.22 -5.12 -13.21
CA ALA A 183 -19.66 -5.53 -14.54
C ALA A 183 -19.32 -4.48 -15.59
N GLN A 184 -19.61 -3.21 -15.32
CA GLN A 184 -19.29 -2.10 -16.23
C GLN A 184 -17.79 -1.94 -16.45
N SER A 185 -16.97 -2.16 -15.41
CA SER A 185 -15.51 -2.16 -15.54
C SER A 185 -15.02 -3.20 -16.53
N LEU A 186 -15.50 -4.44 -16.42
CA LEU A 186 -15.11 -5.53 -17.32
C LEU A 186 -15.55 -5.27 -18.76
N ILE A 187 -16.78 -4.74 -18.95
CA ILE A 187 -17.31 -4.38 -20.27
C ILE A 187 -16.45 -3.27 -20.89
N ALA A 188 -16.12 -2.22 -20.12
CA ALA A 188 -15.33 -1.09 -20.59
C ALA A 188 -13.92 -1.51 -21.01
N ILE A 189 -13.22 -2.30 -20.18
CA ILE A 189 -11.88 -2.82 -20.53
C ILE A 189 -11.96 -3.73 -21.76
N GLY A 190 -12.97 -4.61 -21.84
CA GLY A 190 -13.18 -5.50 -22.98
C GLY A 190 -13.47 -4.74 -24.27
N SER A 191 -14.24 -3.66 -24.21
CA SER A 191 -14.58 -2.82 -25.37
C SER A 191 -13.37 -2.06 -25.94
N GLY A 192 -12.37 -1.76 -25.08
CA GLY A 192 -11.16 -1.06 -25.51
C GLY A 192 -10.25 -1.85 -26.45
N GLY A 193 -10.36 -3.18 -26.49
CA GLY A 193 -9.55 -4.03 -27.37
C GLY A 193 -8.05 -3.77 -27.26
N LEU A 194 -7.32 -3.76 -28.38
CA LEU A 194 -5.87 -3.57 -28.40
C LEU A 194 -5.44 -2.09 -28.23
N THR A 195 -6.11 -1.18 -28.93
CA THR A 195 -5.68 0.23 -29.07
C THR A 195 -6.59 1.23 -28.36
N GLY A 196 -7.71 0.77 -27.81
CA GLY A 196 -8.70 1.59 -27.14
C GLY A 196 -9.72 2.22 -28.08
N LEU A 197 -10.79 2.76 -27.50
CA LEU A 197 -11.85 3.48 -28.21
C LEU A 197 -11.51 4.96 -28.45
N GLY A 198 -10.49 5.50 -27.75
CA GLY A 198 -10.19 6.92 -27.73
C GLY A 198 -11.02 7.70 -26.71
N PHE A 199 -10.73 9.01 -26.56
CA PHE A 199 -11.40 9.88 -25.60
C PHE A 199 -12.84 10.17 -26.00
N ASN A 200 -13.73 10.25 -25.00
CA ASN A 200 -15.15 10.63 -25.13
C ASN A 200 -15.99 9.74 -26.06
N MET A 201 -15.56 8.50 -26.32
CA MET A 201 -16.30 7.57 -27.18
C MET A 201 -17.20 6.62 -26.39
N SER A 202 -17.12 6.63 -25.05
CA SER A 202 -17.90 5.75 -24.19
C SER A 202 -19.09 6.46 -23.56
N ASN A 203 -20.25 5.79 -23.58
CA ASN A 203 -21.46 6.17 -22.87
C ASN A 203 -21.64 5.41 -21.54
N LEU A 204 -20.61 4.67 -21.11
CA LEU A 204 -20.67 3.87 -19.87
C LEU A 204 -20.51 4.78 -18.64
N LEU A 205 -21.51 4.79 -17.78
CA LEU A 205 -21.46 5.51 -16.50
C LEU A 205 -20.94 4.57 -15.42
N ILE A 206 -19.65 4.65 -15.13
CA ILE A 206 -19.03 3.88 -14.05
C ILE A 206 -18.88 4.82 -12.84
N PRO A 207 -19.50 4.50 -11.69
CA PRO A 207 -19.33 5.30 -10.49
C PRO A 207 -17.86 5.33 -10.04
N VAL A 208 -17.37 6.50 -9.60
CA VAL A 208 -16.02 6.69 -9.05
C VAL A 208 -14.89 6.27 -10.02
N ARG A 209 -15.14 6.37 -11.35
CA ARG A 209 -14.19 5.93 -12.39
C ARG A 209 -12.85 6.66 -12.34
N GLU A 210 -12.83 7.91 -11.89
CA GLU A 210 -11.63 8.74 -11.78
C GLU A 210 -10.74 8.37 -10.58
N SER A 211 -11.28 7.64 -9.61
CA SER A 211 -10.58 7.22 -8.39
C SER A 211 -10.26 5.72 -8.43
N ASP A 212 -11.15 4.90 -7.90
CA ASP A 212 -10.89 3.48 -7.64
C ASP A 212 -10.92 2.62 -8.90
N MET A 213 -11.53 3.12 -9.99
CA MET A 213 -11.69 2.43 -11.26
C MET A 213 -10.92 3.11 -12.42
N ILE A 214 -9.86 3.87 -12.10
CA ILE A 214 -9.11 4.61 -13.14
C ILE A 214 -8.47 3.69 -14.18
N PHE A 215 -8.05 2.48 -13.81
CA PHE A 215 -7.48 1.52 -14.75
C PHE A 215 -8.50 1.07 -15.81
N THR A 216 -9.79 1.06 -15.46
CA THR A 216 -10.88 0.84 -16.41
C THR A 216 -10.90 1.91 -17.51
N VAL A 217 -10.73 3.19 -17.12
CA VAL A 217 -10.66 4.31 -18.06
C VAL A 217 -9.46 4.16 -19.01
N ILE A 218 -8.31 3.72 -18.47
CA ILE A 218 -7.11 3.48 -19.25
C ILE A 218 -7.36 2.34 -20.25
N GLY A 219 -7.93 1.22 -19.79
CA GLY A 219 -8.25 0.07 -20.63
C GLY A 219 -9.27 0.40 -21.73
N GLU A 220 -10.30 1.19 -21.42
CA GLU A 220 -11.31 1.63 -22.38
C GLU A 220 -10.75 2.58 -23.43
N ASN A 221 -10.03 3.64 -23.01
CA ASN A 221 -9.57 4.70 -23.92
C ASN A 221 -8.33 4.34 -24.71
N PHE A 222 -7.39 3.57 -24.12
CA PHE A 222 -6.09 3.24 -24.70
C PHE A 222 -5.88 1.73 -24.94
N GLY A 223 -6.87 0.90 -24.61
CA GLY A 223 -6.84 -0.54 -24.81
C GLY A 223 -5.76 -1.26 -24.03
N PHE A 224 -5.43 -2.46 -24.50
CA PHE A 224 -4.38 -3.30 -23.93
C PHE A 224 -3.01 -2.62 -23.93
N VAL A 225 -2.67 -1.89 -25.01
CA VAL A 225 -1.39 -1.17 -25.11
C VAL A 225 -1.26 -0.11 -24.02
N GLY A 226 -2.32 0.67 -23.76
CA GLY A 226 -2.32 1.67 -22.69
C GLY A 226 -2.13 1.05 -21.30
N GLY A 227 -2.85 -0.04 -21.03
CA GLY A 227 -2.68 -0.80 -19.78
C GLY A 227 -1.26 -1.33 -19.60
N LEU A 228 -0.67 -1.90 -20.67
CA LEU A 228 0.70 -2.40 -20.67
C LEU A 228 1.73 -1.30 -20.39
N VAL A 229 1.57 -0.12 -20.99
CA VAL A 229 2.45 1.04 -20.76
C VAL A 229 2.40 1.47 -19.30
N VAL A 230 1.21 1.54 -18.70
CA VAL A 230 1.06 1.91 -17.27
C VAL A 230 1.75 0.88 -16.37
N ILE A 231 1.56 -0.41 -16.62
CA ILE A 231 2.22 -1.49 -15.86
C ILE A 231 3.75 -1.40 -16.01
N ALA A 232 4.24 -1.16 -17.22
CA ALA A 232 5.68 -1.00 -17.49
C ALA A 232 6.26 0.21 -16.77
N LEU A 233 5.54 1.33 -16.69
CA LEU A 233 5.96 2.52 -15.93
C LEU A 233 6.04 2.24 -14.42
N TYR A 234 5.08 1.53 -13.84
CA TYR A 234 5.16 1.10 -12.44
C TYR A 234 6.32 0.14 -12.19
N PHE A 235 6.53 -0.82 -13.09
CA PHE A 235 7.69 -1.71 -13.01
C PHE A 235 9.01 -0.91 -13.02
N LEU A 236 9.13 0.06 -13.92
CA LEU A 236 10.31 0.94 -13.99
C LEU A 236 10.48 1.76 -12.70
N LEU A 237 9.40 2.33 -12.14
CA LEU A 237 9.43 3.08 -10.89
C LEU A 237 9.95 2.20 -9.74
N ILE A 238 9.35 1.03 -9.54
CA ILE A 238 9.74 0.10 -8.48
C ILE A 238 11.17 -0.37 -8.67
N PHE A 239 11.58 -0.70 -9.90
CA PHE A 239 12.95 -1.09 -10.21
C PHE A 239 13.96 0.02 -9.86
N ARG A 240 13.66 1.28 -10.20
CA ARG A 240 14.51 2.43 -9.83
C ARG A 240 14.60 2.62 -8.32
N MET A 241 13.49 2.45 -7.60
CA MET A 241 13.47 2.52 -6.14
C MET A 241 14.28 1.39 -5.50
N LEU A 242 14.13 0.16 -5.96
CA LEU A 242 14.93 -0.97 -5.50
C LEU A 242 16.43 -0.73 -5.72
N ARG A 243 16.81 -0.24 -6.90
CA ARG A 243 18.20 0.09 -7.20
C ARG A 243 18.74 1.19 -6.27
N ALA A 244 17.99 2.27 -6.05
CA ALA A 244 18.36 3.33 -5.12
C ALA A 244 18.53 2.81 -3.68
N THR A 245 17.66 1.89 -3.26
CA THR A 245 17.69 1.25 -1.95
C THR A 245 18.93 0.38 -1.76
N LEU A 246 19.26 -0.46 -2.74
CA LEU A 246 20.43 -1.36 -2.69
C LEU A 246 21.75 -0.58 -2.65
N LEU A 247 21.82 0.58 -3.31
CA LEU A 247 22.98 1.45 -3.30
C LEU A 247 23.17 2.20 -1.97
N SER A 248 22.09 2.45 -1.20
CA SER A 248 22.15 3.32 -0.01
C SER A 248 23.00 2.81 1.14
N ASN A 249 23.27 1.51 1.19
CA ASN A 249 24.06 0.80 2.23
C ASN A 249 23.67 1.19 3.69
N ASN A 250 22.42 1.62 3.91
CA ASN A 250 21.88 2.02 5.18
C ASN A 250 20.60 1.22 5.51
N ARG A 251 20.66 0.39 6.55
CA ARG A 251 19.56 -0.50 6.93
C ARG A 251 18.24 0.23 7.18
N PHE A 252 18.29 1.40 7.80
CA PHE A 252 17.08 2.18 8.07
C PHE A 252 16.41 2.64 6.76
N TYR A 253 17.18 3.11 5.82
CA TYR A 253 16.70 3.49 4.49
C TYR A 253 16.16 2.28 3.72
N THR A 254 16.84 1.14 3.82
CA THR A 254 16.38 -0.11 3.21
C THR A 254 14.98 -0.47 3.69
N TYR A 255 14.71 -0.43 5.00
CA TYR A 255 13.39 -0.76 5.54
C TYR A 255 12.32 0.26 5.17
N ILE A 256 12.61 1.56 5.15
CA ILE A 256 11.65 2.57 4.69
C ILE A 256 11.28 2.32 3.23
N SER A 257 12.28 2.15 2.35
CA SER A 257 12.04 1.86 0.94
C SER A 257 11.25 0.57 0.74
N THR A 258 11.57 -0.49 1.50
CA THR A 258 10.83 -1.75 1.48
C THR A 258 9.35 -1.55 1.82
N GLY A 259 9.06 -0.88 2.94
CA GLY A 259 7.69 -0.62 3.35
C GLY A 259 6.91 0.17 2.31
N TYR A 260 7.55 1.19 1.72
CA TYR A 260 6.93 2.00 0.68
C TYR A 260 6.73 1.23 -0.64
N ILE A 261 7.69 0.43 -1.07
CA ILE A 261 7.55 -0.45 -2.24
C ILE A 261 6.42 -1.46 -2.05
N MET A 262 6.31 -2.08 -0.87
CA MET A 262 5.22 -3.01 -0.56
C MET A 262 3.85 -2.33 -0.58
N MET A 263 3.78 -1.09 -0.06
CA MET A 263 2.59 -0.26 -0.16
C MET A 263 2.20 -0.03 -1.63
N LEU A 264 3.13 0.43 -2.46
CA LEU A 264 2.89 0.67 -3.89
C LEU A 264 2.47 -0.61 -4.63
N LEU A 265 3.20 -1.72 -4.42
CA LEU A 265 2.88 -3.00 -5.05
C LEU A 265 1.46 -3.44 -4.72
N PHE A 266 1.06 -3.33 -3.45
CA PHE A 266 -0.28 -3.70 -3.04
C PHE A 266 -1.35 -2.81 -3.69
N HIS A 267 -1.17 -1.48 -3.69
CA HIS A 267 -2.08 -0.54 -4.34
C HIS A 267 -2.24 -0.84 -5.84
N ILE A 268 -1.12 -1.06 -6.55
CA ILE A 268 -1.11 -1.35 -7.99
C ILE A 268 -1.83 -2.67 -8.27
N PHE A 269 -1.45 -3.72 -7.55
CA PHE A 269 -2.00 -5.07 -7.75
C PHE A 269 -3.49 -5.12 -7.43
N GLU A 270 -3.90 -4.45 -6.34
CA GLU A 270 -5.29 -4.41 -5.91
C GLU A 270 -6.16 -3.62 -6.88
N ASN A 271 -5.77 -2.38 -7.25
CA ASN A 271 -6.58 -1.55 -8.15
C ASN A 271 -6.70 -2.17 -9.55
N ILE A 272 -5.58 -2.61 -10.14
CA ILE A 272 -5.61 -3.27 -11.46
C ILE A 272 -6.35 -4.61 -11.36
N GLY A 273 -6.11 -5.39 -10.31
CA GLY A 273 -6.78 -6.68 -10.08
C GLY A 273 -8.29 -6.52 -9.89
N ALA A 274 -8.73 -5.49 -9.16
CA ALA A 274 -10.14 -5.17 -9.00
C ALA A 274 -10.78 -4.74 -10.33
N ALA A 275 -10.14 -3.84 -11.08
CA ALA A 275 -10.66 -3.40 -12.37
C ALA A 275 -10.79 -4.55 -13.39
N THR A 276 -9.85 -5.50 -13.38
CA THR A 276 -9.83 -6.67 -14.28
C THR A 276 -10.59 -7.88 -13.75
N GLY A 277 -11.21 -7.81 -12.57
CA GLY A 277 -11.98 -8.90 -11.96
C GLY A 277 -11.12 -10.00 -11.31
N ILE A 278 -9.81 -9.85 -11.21
CA ILE A 278 -8.91 -10.80 -10.52
C ILE A 278 -9.10 -10.75 -9.01
N LEU A 279 -9.35 -9.54 -8.46
CA LEU A 279 -9.56 -9.28 -7.03
C LEU A 279 -10.91 -8.62 -6.78
N PRO A 280 -11.46 -8.76 -5.56
CA PRO A 280 -12.65 -8.01 -5.17
C PRO A 280 -12.33 -6.52 -5.03
N LEU A 281 -13.28 -5.65 -5.40
CA LEU A 281 -13.12 -4.20 -5.29
C LEU A 281 -13.02 -3.75 -3.83
N THR A 282 -11.91 -3.14 -3.43
CA THR A 282 -11.70 -2.61 -2.06
C THR A 282 -11.75 -1.09 -1.97
N GLY A 283 -11.73 -0.38 -3.10
CA GLY A 283 -11.77 1.08 -3.15
C GLY A 283 -10.41 1.73 -2.89
N ILE A 284 -9.33 1.06 -3.26
CA ILE A 284 -7.96 1.57 -3.13
C ILE A 284 -7.55 2.30 -4.42
N PRO A 285 -7.07 3.57 -4.34
CA PRO A 285 -6.67 4.31 -5.53
C PRO A 285 -5.36 3.80 -6.13
N LEU A 286 -5.22 3.92 -7.46
CA LEU A 286 -4.00 3.62 -8.19
C LEU A 286 -2.99 4.77 -7.99
N PRO A 287 -1.79 4.52 -7.42
CA PRO A 287 -0.83 5.56 -7.08
C PRO A 287 -0.49 6.46 -8.28
N PHE A 288 -0.41 7.78 -8.06
CA PHE A 288 -0.06 8.83 -9.05
C PHE A 288 -1.06 9.03 -10.19
N ILE A 289 -1.99 8.12 -10.44
CA ILE A 289 -2.92 8.18 -11.58
C ILE A 289 -4.35 8.49 -11.12
N SER A 290 -4.81 7.83 -10.04
CA SER A 290 -6.14 8.08 -9.49
C SER A 290 -6.31 9.50 -8.99
N GLN A 291 -7.51 10.04 -9.15
CA GLN A 291 -7.90 11.28 -8.50
C GLN A 291 -7.95 11.07 -6.98
N GLY A 292 -7.12 11.83 -6.25
CA GLY A 292 -7.06 11.74 -4.79
C GLY A 292 -5.96 12.63 -4.22
N GLY A 293 -6.32 13.84 -3.73
CA GLY A 293 -5.34 14.80 -3.21
C GLY A 293 -4.46 14.23 -2.09
N SER A 294 -5.06 13.57 -1.10
CA SER A 294 -4.33 12.97 0.02
C SER A 294 -3.39 11.84 -0.42
N SER A 295 -3.86 10.97 -1.33
CA SER A 295 -3.08 9.85 -1.86
C SER A 295 -1.89 10.34 -2.68
N ILE A 296 -2.08 11.34 -3.55
CA ILE A 296 -0.99 11.92 -4.36
C ILE A 296 0.07 12.55 -3.45
N ILE A 297 -0.32 13.34 -2.45
CA ILE A 297 0.62 13.97 -1.50
C ILE A 297 1.40 12.89 -0.74
N ALA A 298 0.72 11.87 -0.20
CA ALA A 298 1.38 10.78 0.52
C ALA A 298 2.36 10.02 -0.38
N ASN A 299 1.98 9.71 -1.62
CA ASN A 299 2.86 9.05 -2.57
C ASN A 299 4.08 9.92 -2.95
N LEU A 300 3.90 11.23 -3.13
CA LEU A 300 5.02 12.16 -3.39
C LEU A 300 5.97 12.23 -2.19
N ILE A 301 5.45 12.25 -0.96
CA ILE A 301 6.28 12.17 0.26
C ILE A 301 7.09 10.87 0.27
N GLY A 302 6.46 9.73 -0.03
CA GLY A 302 7.13 8.42 -0.07
C GLY A 302 8.26 8.37 -1.09
N VAL A 303 8.01 8.80 -2.33
CA VAL A 303 9.07 8.90 -3.37
C VAL A 303 10.15 9.90 -2.96
N GLY A 304 9.76 11.05 -2.40
CA GLY A 304 10.70 12.07 -1.91
C GLY A 304 11.65 11.52 -0.85
N LEU A 305 11.16 10.68 0.07
CA LEU A 305 11.99 9.99 1.05
C LEU A 305 13.02 9.08 0.36
N VAL A 306 12.60 8.25 -0.60
CA VAL A 306 13.53 7.35 -1.32
C VAL A 306 14.56 8.14 -2.13
N LEU A 307 14.17 9.23 -2.80
CA LEU A 307 15.09 10.10 -3.52
C LEU A 307 16.09 10.79 -2.60
N SER A 308 15.64 11.28 -1.44
CA SER A 308 16.50 11.87 -0.43
C SER A 308 17.57 10.89 0.07
N MET A 309 17.21 9.62 0.24
CA MET A 309 18.14 8.57 0.66
C MET A 309 19.21 8.32 -0.42
N SER A 310 18.82 8.26 -1.70
CA SER A 310 19.75 8.12 -2.82
C SER A 310 20.71 9.30 -2.90
N TYR A 311 20.21 10.51 -2.76
CA TYR A 311 21.04 11.74 -2.76
C TYR A 311 22.07 11.75 -1.62
N GLN A 312 21.67 11.39 -0.40
CA GLN A 312 22.58 11.29 0.76
C GLN A 312 23.69 10.25 0.53
N HIS A 313 23.39 9.15 -0.15
CA HIS A 313 24.38 8.15 -0.50
C HIS A 313 25.43 8.75 -1.45
N HIS A 314 25.03 9.39 -2.54
CA HIS A 314 25.96 10.03 -3.48
C HIS A 314 26.82 11.11 -2.81
N LEU A 315 26.26 11.95 -1.96
CA LEU A 315 27.03 12.93 -1.19
C LEU A 315 28.07 12.28 -0.29
N SER A 316 27.77 11.15 0.31
CA SER A 316 28.70 10.41 1.18
C SER A 316 29.85 9.78 0.38
N GLU A 317 29.57 9.28 -0.82
CA GLU A 317 30.59 8.75 -1.74
C GLU A 317 31.54 9.86 -2.25
N ASP A 318 31.00 11.00 -2.68
CA ASP A 318 31.80 12.13 -3.13
C ASP A 318 32.74 12.65 -2.03
N LYS A 319 32.25 12.71 -0.80
CA LYS A 319 33.09 13.06 0.36
C LYS A 319 34.19 12.03 0.63
N ARG A 320 33.93 10.75 0.45
CA ARG A 320 34.93 9.67 0.58
C ARG A 320 36.00 9.77 -0.49
N LEU A 321 35.58 9.98 -1.75
CA LEU A 321 36.47 10.11 -2.88
C LEU A 321 37.36 11.36 -2.76
N SER A 322 36.80 12.48 -2.35
CA SER A 322 37.58 13.73 -2.14
C SER A 322 38.63 13.59 -1.03
N ARG A 323 38.25 12.94 0.10
CA ARG A 323 39.21 12.62 1.18
C ARG A 323 40.33 11.69 0.68
N SER A 324 40.00 10.63 -0.05
CA SER A 324 41.01 9.69 -0.60
C SER A 324 41.97 10.39 -1.56
N ARG A 325 41.47 11.29 -2.43
CA ARG A 325 42.32 12.10 -3.32
C ARG A 325 43.23 13.07 -2.54
N SER A 326 42.73 13.65 -1.47
CA SER A 326 43.54 14.52 -0.60
C SER A 326 44.67 13.77 0.10
N TYR A 327 44.35 12.58 0.65
CA TYR A 327 45.39 11.72 1.26
C TYR A 327 46.45 11.29 0.26
N LYS A 328 46.08 10.88 -0.96
CA LYS A 328 47.06 10.55 -2.02
C LYS A 328 47.96 11.73 -2.37
N LYS A 329 47.44 12.95 -2.50
CA LYS A 329 48.26 14.15 -2.78
C LYS A 329 49.23 14.46 -1.65
N ILE A 330 48.84 14.28 -0.38
CA ILE A 330 49.72 14.51 0.77
C ILE A 330 50.86 13.46 0.81
N THR A 331 50.52 12.19 0.53
CA THR A 331 51.52 11.10 0.51
C THR A 331 52.54 11.28 -0.60
N ILE A 332 52.13 11.66 -1.81
CA ILE A 332 53.03 11.93 -2.93
C ILE A 332 53.99 13.08 -2.60
N LYS A 333 53.49 14.21 -2.09
CA LYS A 333 54.35 15.33 -1.67
C LYS A 333 55.34 14.98 -0.57
N ARG A 334 55.01 14.01 0.33
CA ARG A 334 55.98 13.53 1.35
C ARG A 334 57.08 12.61 0.78
N VAL A 335 56.80 11.92 -0.32
CA VAL A 335 57.78 11.05 -0.98
C VAL A 335 58.72 11.84 -1.88
N GLU A 336 58.20 12.87 -2.58
CA GLU A 336 58.97 13.73 -3.47
C GLU A 336 59.82 14.78 -2.70
N GLY A 337 59.54 15.03 -1.42
CA GLY A 337 60.27 15.95 -0.57
C GLY A 337 61.31 15.28 0.33
N ARG A 338 61.63 13.99 0.11
CA ARG A 338 62.79 13.28 0.66
C ARG A 338 63.79 12.97 -0.42
#